data_9c673f1813ebc9cfcec79e44d5e9f78d
#
_entry.id   9c673f1813ebc9cfcec79e44d5e9f78d
#
_cell.length_a   1.000
_cell.length_b   1.000
_cell.length_c   1.000
_cell.angle_alpha   90.00
_cell.angle_beta   90.00
_cell.angle_gamma   90.00
#
_symmetry.space_group_name_H-M   'P 1'
#
loop_
_entity.id
_entity.type
_entity.pdbx_description
1 polymer ?
#
loop_
_entity_poly.entity_id
_entity_poly.type
_entity_poly.pdbx_seq_one_letter_code
_entity_poly.pdbx_strand_id
1 'polypeptide(L)'
;MSAIIEIEHLRKSFGENEVLKDINMNVNKGEVVTIIGSSGSGKSTLLRCINLLEKPTDGKIIYNGKNVLERGYSLPKYRTHLGMVFQSFNLFNNMNVLENCTSGQMTVLKRNKEEAKKIALENLEKVGMARFIDSKPAQLSGGQKQRVAIARALSMDPDVLLFDEPTSALDPEMVGEVLKTMKNLAHTGLTMVIVTHEMEFARDVSDRVI
;
A
#
# COMPACT_ATOMS: atom_id res chain seq x y z
N MET A 1 12.30 -19.11 -1.84
CA MET A 1 11.63 -17.98 -2.52
C MET A 1 12.60 -16.82 -2.51
N SER A 2 12.66 -16.00 -3.57
CA SER A 2 13.58 -14.85 -3.59
C SER A 2 12.90 -13.65 -2.94
N ALA A 3 13.64 -12.93 -2.09
CA ALA A 3 13.16 -11.70 -1.50
C ALA A 3 12.93 -10.65 -2.61
N ILE A 4 11.77 -9.98 -2.58
CA ILE A 4 11.46 -8.84 -3.44
C ILE A 4 11.88 -7.52 -2.81
N ILE A 5 11.79 -7.44 -1.47
CA ILE A 5 12.30 -6.33 -0.66
C ILE A 5 13.20 -6.90 0.43
N GLU A 6 14.38 -6.31 0.60
CA GLU A 6 15.28 -6.57 1.72
C GLU A 6 15.64 -5.25 2.38
N ILE A 7 15.60 -5.23 3.69
CA ILE A 7 15.92 -4.07 4.52
C ILE A 7 17.08 -4.47 5.42
N GLU A 8 18.17 -3.71 5.33
CA GLU A 8 19.39 -3.95 6.08
C GLU A 8 19.75 -2.72 6.91
N HIS A 9 19.84 -2.91 8.23
CA HIS A 9 20.27 -1.91 9.18
C HIS A 9 19.55 -0.56 9.06
N LEU A 10 18.26 -0.58 8.72
CA LEU A 10 17.48 0.63 8.44
C LEU A 10 17.29 1.45 9.72
N ARG A 11 17.65 2.72 9.65
CA ARG A 11 17.49 3.69 10.71
C ARG A 11 16.70 4.91 10.22
N LYS A 12 15.89 5.47 11.11
CA LYS A 12 15.20 6.73 10.85
C LYS A 12 15.12 7.56 12.12
N SER A 13 15.65 8.76 12.03
CA SER A 13 15.55 9.78 13.08
C SER A 13 14.80 11.01 12.57
N PHE A 14 14.08 11.67 13.45
CA PHE A 14 13.47 12.97 13.28
C PHE A 14 14.07 13.91 14.33
N GLY A 15 15.03 14.74 13.93
CA GLY A 15 15.88 15.47 14.86
C GLY A 15 16.66 14.50 15.76
N GLU A 16 16.56 14.66 17.07
CA GLU A 16 17.21 13.79 18.05
C GLU A 16 16.45 12.49 18.37
N ASN A 17 15.19 12.39 17.90
CA ASN A 17 14.38 11.21 18.17
C ASN A 17 14.61 10.11 17.13
N GLU A 18 15.28 9.03 17.53
CA GLU A 18 15.49 7.83 16.70
C GLU A 18 14.25 6.92 16.78
N VAL A 19 13.47 6.87 15.70
CA VAL A 19 12.22 6.12 15.60
C VAL A 19 12.45 4.70 15.10
N LEU A 20 13.28 4.51 14.06
CA LEU A 20 13.69 3.18 13.60
C LEU A 20 15.14 2.94 14.00
N LYS A 21 15.36 1.83 14.72
CA LYS A 21 16.65 1.47 15.33
C LYS A 21 17.09 0.13 14.77
N ASP A 22 17.93 0.17 13.72
CA ASP A 22 18.57 -1.04 13.17
C ASP A 22 17.56 -2.13 12.70
N ILE A 23 16.60 -1.73 11.87
CA ILE A 23 15.58 -2.65 11.36
C ILE A 23 16.18 -3.52 10.26
N ASN A 24 16.01 -4.84 10.42
CA ASN A 24 16.40 -5.85 9.45
C ASN A 24 15.21 -6.73 9.15
N MET A 25 14.76 -6.79 7.90
CA MET A 25 13.65 -7.65 7.45
C MET A 25 13.74 -7.90 5.94
N ASN A 26 13.04 -8.93 5.51
CA ASN A 26 12.83 -9.19 4.09
C ASN A 26 11.35 -9.48 3.82
N VAL A 27 10.93 -9.32 2.58
CA VAL A 27 9.60 -9.69 2.08
C VAL A 27 9.81 -10.52 0.82
N ASN A 28 9.26 -11.73 0.77
CA ASN A 28 9.34 -12.59 -0.39
C ASN A 28 8.20 -12.30 -1.37
N LYS A 29 8.41 -12.62 -2.64
CA LYS A 29 7.34 -12.46 -3.65
C LYS A 29 6.15 -13.37 -3.32
N GLY A 30 4.95 -12.79 -3.30
CA GLY A 30 3.70 -13.48 -2.95
C GLY A 30 3.48 -13.66 -1.45
N GLU A 31 4.39 -13.16 -0.59
CA GLU A 31 4.26 -13.24 0.87
C GLU A 31 3.38 -12.10 1.41
N VAL A 32 2.55 -12.42 2.40
CA VAL A 32 1.81 -11.45 3.20
C VAL A 32 2.50 -11.31 4.55
N VAL A 33 3.15 -10.17 4.78
CA VAL A 33 3.82 -9.82 6.04
C VAL A 33 2.97 -8.82 6.80
N THR A 34 2.58 -9.13 8.03
CA THR A 34 1.90 -8.18 8.91
C THR A 34 2.83 -7.68 10.00
N ILE A 35 2.83 -6.37 10.21
CA ILE A 35 3.60 -5.68 11.23
C ILE A 35 2.63 -5.22 12.32
N ILE A 36 2.83 -5.72 13.54
CA ILE A 36 2.03 -5.36 14.71
C ILE A 36 2.89 -4.66 15.76
N GLY A 37 2.27 -3.98 16.70
CA GLY A 37 2.97 -3.33 17.81
C GLY A 37 2.20 -2.13 18.35
N SER A 38 2.68 -1.53 19.44
CA SER A 38 2.06 -0.40 20.09
C SER A 38 1.99 0.83 19.17
N SER A 39 1.04 1.73 19.45
CA SER A 39 0.99 3.03 18.76
C SER A 39 2.29 3.80 19.00
N GLY A 40 2.78 4.48 17.96
CA GLY A 40 4.02 5.24 18.03
C GLY A 40 5.32 4.42 17.94
N SER A 41 5.27 3.08 17.76
CA SER A 41 6.47 2.24 17.65
C SER A 41 7.22 2.35 16.33
N GLY A 42 6.77 3.19 15.38
CA GLY A 42 7.47 3.43 14.12
C GLY A 42 6.97 2.61 12.93
N LYS A 43 5.88 1.82 13.05
CA LYS A 43 5.34 0.97 11.97
C LYS A 43 5.02 1.74 10.68
N SER A 44 4.25 2.82 10.78
CA SER A 44 3.94 3.70 9.65
C SER A 44 5.20 4.37 9.09
N THR A 45 6.16 4.71 9.95
CA THR A 45 7.45 5.26 9.52
C THR A 45 8.23 4.23 8.70
N LEU A 46 8.23 2.95 9.11
CA LEU A 46 8.86 1.86 8.36
C LEU A 46 8.22 1.71 6.96
N LEU A 47 6.89 1.65 6.87
CA LEU A 47 6.21 1.58 5.55
C LEU A 47 6.54 2.79 4.67
N ARG A 48 6.58 3.99 5.25
CA ARG A 48 6.93 5.22 4.51
C ARG A 48 8.40 5.24 4.09
N CYS A 49 9.29 4.64 4.86
CA CYS A 49 10.67 4.43 4.43
C CYS A 49 10.75 3.41 3.30
N ILE A 50 10.02 2.31 3.35
CA ILE A 50 9.99 1.31 2.28
C ILE A 50 9.55 1.96 0.96
N ASN A 51 8.50 2.80 0.98
CA ASN A 51 8.03 3.52 -0.21
C ASN A 51 8.84 4.81 -0.51
N LEU A 52 9.84 5.13 0.31
CA LEU A 52 10.64 6.36 0.22
C LEU A 52 9.81 7.65 0.25
N LEU A 53 8.62 7.62 0.86
CA LEU A 53 7.91 8.85 1.27
C LEU A 53 8.64 9.54 2.41
N GLU A 54 9.30 8.74 3.27
CA GLU A 54 10.27 9.19 4.25
C GLU A 54 11.66 8.67 3.86
N LYS A 55 12.63 9.56 3.79
CA LYS A 55 14.02 9.15 3.52
C LYS A 55 14.62 8.56 4.79
N PRO A 56 15.15 7.33 4.77
CA PRO A 56 15.90 6.77 5.89
C PRO A 56 17.09 7.65 6.26
N THR A 57 17.50 7.59 7.53
CA THR A 57 18.71 8.28 8.00
C THR A 57 19.94 7.44 7.66
N ASP A 58 19.84 6.11 7.75
CA ASP A 58 20.91 5.16 7.44
C ASP A 58 20.31 3.79 7.06
N GLY A 59 21.16 2.88 6.59
CA GLY A 59 20.80 1.53 6.17
C GLY A 59 20.54 1.40 4.68
N LYS A 60 19.96 0.26 4.27
CA LYS A 60 19.66 -0.04 2.88
C LYS A 60 18.24 -0.54 2.70
N ILE A 61 17.68 -0.24 1.55
CA ILE A 61 16.45 -0.83 1.05
C ILE A 61 16.78 -1.41 -0.33
N ILE A 62 16.71 -2.72 -0.43
CA ILE A 62 17.03 -3.47 -1.65
C ILE A 62 15.73 -3.94 -2.26
N TYR A 63 15.47 -3.60 -3.52
CA TYR A 63 14.33 -4.03 -4.29
C TYR A 63 14.82 -4.79 -5.52
N ASN A 64 14.38 -6.05 -5.66
CA ASN A 64 14.84 -6.95 -6.71
C ASN A 64 16.37 -6.97 -6.86
N GLY A 65 17.09 -7.07 -5.72
CA GLY A 65 18.56 -7.14 -5.65
C GLY A 65 19.28 -5.81 -5.88
N LYS A 66 18.58 -4.67 -5.97
CA LYS A 66 19.19 -3.34 -6.18
C LYS A 66 18.87 -2.41 -5.01
N ASN A 67 19.89 -1.79 -4.45
CA ASN A 67 19.68 -0.78 -3.39
C ASN A 67 19.06 0.48 -4.00
N VAL A 68 17.83 0.79 -3.57
CA VAL A 68 17.05 1.93 -4.10
C VAL A 68 17.51 3.28 -3.56
N LEU A 69 18.38 3.29 -2.55
CA LEU A 69 18.96 4.51 -1.97
C LEU A 69 20.24 4.95 -2.69
N GLU A 70 20.75 4.15 -3.62
CA GLU A 70 21.95 4.51 -4.38
C GLU A 70 21.71 5.70 -5.32
N ARG A 71 22.77 6.48 -5.50
CA ARG A 71 22.75 7.66 -6.38
C ARG A 71 22.41 7.25 -7.82
N GLY A 72 21.39 7.90 -8.39
CA GLY A 72 20.95 7.63 -9.77
C GLY A 72 19.81 6.63 -9.88
N TYR A 73 19.35 6.02 -8.80
CA TYR A 73 18.17 5.19 -8.82
C TYR A 73 16.89 6.03 -9.03
N SER A 74 16.02 5.60 -9.94
CA SER A 74 14.80 6.35 -10.28
C SER A 74 13.70 6.13 -9.25
N LEU A 75 13.53 7.04 -8.30
CA LEU A 75 12.46 7.00 -7.29
C LEU A 75 11.04 6.97 -7.90
N PRO A 76 10.72 7.77 -8.94
CA PRO A 76 9.41 7.68 -9.57
C PRO A 76 9.13 6.29 -10.13
N LYS A 77 10.11 5.65 -10.77
CA LYS A 77 9.99 4.29 -11.29
C LYS A 77 9.82 3.28 -10.13
N TYR A 78 10.60 3.39 -9.07
CA TYR A 78 10.47 2.53 -7.88
C TYR A 78 9.05 2.57 -7.30
N ARG A 79 8.50 3.76 -7.13
CA ARG A 79 7.17 3.95 -6.57
C ARG A 79 6.03 3.40 -7.44
N THR A 80 6.24 3.18 -8.73
CA THR A 80 5.23 2.49 -9.55
C THR A 80 5.08 1.02 -9.20
N HIS A 81 6.15 0.41 -8.67
CA HIS A 81 6.15 -0.99 -8.22
C HIS A 81 5.59 -1.20 -6.82
N LEU A 82 5.37 -0.10 -6.06
CA LEU A 82 4.87 -0.14 -4.68
C LEU A 82 3.57 0.64 -4.57
N GLY A 83 2.46 -0.06 -4.51
CA GLY A 83 1.19 0.55 -4.17
C GLY A 83 1.14 0.88 -2.68
N MET A 84 0.61 2.05 -2.30
CA MET A 84 0.40 2.39 -0.90
C MET A 84 -1.03 2.79 -0.64
N VAL A 85 -1.62 2.15 0.38
CA VAL A 85 -2.96 2.40 0.89
C VAL A 85 -2.81 3.01 2.28
N PHE A 86 -3.31 4.23 2.43
CA PHE A 86 -3.17 5.03 3.65
C PHE A 86 -4.40 4.90 4.55
N GLN A 87 -4.22 5.19 5.82
CA GLN A 87 -5.29 5.32 6.80
C GLN A 87 -6.35 6.36 6.37
N SER A 88 -5.96 7.48 5.79
CA SER A 88 -6.82 8.61 5.43
C SER A 88 -7.32 8.58 3.98
N PHE A 89 -7.36 7.43 3.32
CA PHE A 89 -7.83 7.20 1.94
C PHE A 89 -7.07 7.97 0.85
N ASN A 90 -6.79 9.25 1.05
CA ASN A 90 -6.07 10.17 0.16
C ASN A 90 -6.61 10.18 -1.28
N LEU A 91 -7.93 10.10 -1.45
CA LEU A 91 -8.56 10.23 -2.76
C LEU A 91 -8.52 11.69 -3.25
N PHE A 92 -8.42 11.85 -4.56
CA PHE A 92 -8.55 13.16 -5.21
C PHE A 92 -10.01 13.60 -5.20
N ASN A 93 -10.36 14.57 -4.37
CA ASN A 93 -11.75 15.01 -4.15
C ASN A 93 -12.40 15.67 -5.38
N ASN A 94 -11.61 16.23 -6.27
CA ASN A 94 -12.04 16.83 -7.53
C ASN A 94 -12.29 15.80 -8.65
N MET A 95 -11.90 14.52 -8.45
CA MET A 95 -12.03 13.41 -9.38
C MET A 95 -13.11 12.44 -8.91
N ASN A 96 -13.83 11.79 -9.85
CA ASN A 96 -14.70 10.67 -9.54
C ASN A 96 -13.89 9.38 -9.25
N VAL A 97 -14.58 8.28 -8.94
CA VAL A 97 -13.96 6.98 -8.62
C VAL A 97 -13.11 6.46 -9.79
N LEU A 98 -13.65 6.49 -11.02
CA LEU A 98 -12.91 6.03 -12.18
C LEU A 98 -11.68 6.88 -12.46
N GLU A 99 -11.81 8.21 -12.38
CA GLU A 99 -10.70 9.15 -12.56
C GLU A 99 -9.60 8.96 -11.51
N ASN A 100 -9.96 8.69 -10.25
CA ASN A 100 -9.00 8.35 -9.20
C ASN A 100 -8.15 7.13 -9.57
N CYS A 101 -8.75 6.12 -10.22
CA CYS A 101 -8.05 4.88 -10.60
C CYS A 101 -7.30 5.00 -11.95
N THR A 102 -7.67 5.94 -12.83
CA THR A 102 -7.06 6.08 -14.16
C THR A 102 -5.96 7.14 -14.22
N SER A 103 -6.05 8.20 -13.40
CA SER A 103 -5.13 9.34 -13.49
C SER A 103 -3.66 8.96 -13.33
N GLY A 104 -3.31 8.13 -12.35
CA GLY A 104 -1.94 7.64 -12.16
C GLY A 104 -1.43 6.82 -13.34
N GLN A 105 -2.26 5.93 -13.86
CA GLN A 105 -1.93 5.11 -15.01
C GLN A 105 -1.59 5.94 -16.25
N MET A 106 -2.40 6.96 -16.56
CA MET A 106 -2.18 7.83 -17.71
C MET A 106 -1.00 8.78 -17.49
N THR A 107 -0.89 9.36 -16.29
CA THR A 107 0.13 10.38 -16.02
C THR A 107 1.53 9.78 -15.84
N VAL A 108 1.63 8.67 -15.10
CA VAL A 108 2.92 8.06 -14.70
C VAL A 108 3.30 6.91 -15.62
N LEU A 109 2.39 5.95 -15.85
CA LEU A 109 2.66 4.78 -16.69
C LEU A 109 2.47 5.05 -18.18
N LYS A 110 1.95 6.23 -18.55
CA LYS A 110 1.69 6.64 -19.93
C LYS A 110 0.75 5.71 -20.70
N ARG A 111 -0.10 4.96 -19.98
CA ARG A 111 -1.16 4.14 -20.59
C ARG A 111 -2.15 5.03 -21.33
N ASN A 112 -2.69 4.56 -22.45
CA ASN A 112 -3.77 5.27 -23.12
C ASN A 112 -5.07 5.17 -22.31
N LYS A 113 -6.04 6.04 -22.63
CA LYS A 113 -7.30 6.18 -21.88
C LYS A 113 -8.12 4.88 -21.82
N GLU A 114 -8.21 4.15 -22.92
CA GLU A 114 -9.01 2.93 -23.01
C GLU A 114 -8.38 1.81 -22.17
N GLU A 115 -7.08 1.63 -22.27
CA GLU A 115 -6.34 0.67 -21.44
C GLU A 115 -6.44 1.01 -19.95
N ALA A 116 -6.20 2.26 -19.58
CA ALA A 116 -6.31 2.71 -18.20
C ALA A 116 -7.71 2.51 -17.63
N LYS A 117 -8.76 2.78 -18.42
CA LYS A 117 -10.14 2.58 -18.05
C LYS A 117 -10.46 1.09 -17.84
N LYS A 118 -10.00 0.22 -18.75
CA LYS A 118 -10.21 -1.23 -18.64
C LYS A 118 -9.62 -1.76 -17.33
N ILE A 119 -8.33 -1.45 -17.06
CA ILE A 119 -7.64 -1.89 -15.84
C ILE A 119 -8.31 -1.34 -14.59
N ALA A 120 -8.73 -0.07 -14.61
CA ALA A 120 -9.43 0.54 -13.49
C ALA A 120 -10.76 -0.17 -13.20
N LEU A 121 -11.56 -0.47 -14.21
CA LEU A 121 -12.84 -1.19 -14.06
C LEU A 121 -12.64 -2.60 -13.50
N GLU A 122 -11.66 -3.34 -13.99
CA GLU A 122 -11.31 -4.67 -13.47
C GLU A 122 -10.94 -4.63 -11.98
N ASN A 123 -10.16 -3.62 -11.55
CA ASN A 123 -9.78 -3.48 -10.14
C ASN A 123 -10.92 -2.94 -9.27
N LEU A 124 -11.77 -2.06 -9.79
CA LEU A 124 -12.99 -1.60 -9.11
C LEU A 124 -14.00 -2.74 -8.91
N GLU A 125 -14.09 -3.67 -9.85
CA GLU A 125 -14.91 -4.89 -9.71
C GLU A 125 -14.37 -5.78 -8.59
N LYS A 126 -13.06 -6.04 -8.54
CA LYS A 126 -12.41 -6.85 -7.48
C LYS A 126 -12.70 -6.33 -6.06
N VAL A 127 -12.87 -5.02 -5.91
CA VAL A 127 -13.17 -4.40 -4.61
C VAL A 127 -14.66 -4.06 -4.43
N GLY A 128 -15.54 -4.48 -5.36
CA GLY A 128 -16.99 -4.25 -5.31
C GLY A 128 -17.41 -2.79 -5.46
N MET A 129 -16.64 -2.00 -6.21
CA MET A 129 -16.88 -0.55 -6.41
C MET A 129 -17.29 -0.18 -7.85
N ALA A 130 -17.47 -1.14 -8.75
CA ALA A 130 -17.77 -0.89 -10.16
C ALA A 130 -19.04 -0.05 -10.39
N ARG A 131 -20.05 -0.18 -9.54
CA ARG A 131 -21.30 0.60 -9.64
C ARG A 131 -21.17 2.07 -9.23
N PHE A 132 -20.03 2.47 -8.64
CA PHE A 132 -19.78 3.81 -8.12
C PHE A 132 -18.81 4.63 -8.98
N ILE A 133 -18.55 4.22 -10.21
CA ILE A 133 -17.47 4.80 -11.06
C ILE A 133 -17.61 6.32 -11.26
N ASP A 134 -18.84 6.83 -11.31
CA ASP A 134 -19.14 8.25 -11.51
C ASP A 134 -19.28 9.04 -10.20
N SER A 135 -19.29 8.35 -9.05
CA SER A 135 -19.41 8.98 -7.74
C SER A 135 -18.14 9.74 -7.37
N LYS A 136 -18.29 10.88 -6.70
CA LYS A 136 -17.17 11.61 -6.09
C LYS A 136 -16.91 11.10 -4.68
N PRO A 137 -15.67 11.26 -4.13
CA PRO A 137 -15.34 10.81 -2.78
C PRO A 137 -16.29 11.32 -1.69
N ALA A 138 -16.84 12.52 -1.82
CA ALA A 138 -17.80 13.07 -0.85
C ALA A 138 -19.14 12.29 -0.77
N GLN A 139 -19.46 11.48 -1.77
CA GLN A 139 -20.68 10.68 -1.85
C GLN A 139 -20.50 9.25 -1.34
N LEU A 140 -19.27 8.90 -0.91
CA LEU A 140 -18.90 7.55 -0.49
C LEU A 140 -18.77 7.46 1.02
N SER A 141 -19.13 6.30 1.59
CA SER A 141 -18.81 5.95 2.97
C SER A 141 -17.30 5.76 3.18
N GLY A 142 -16.83 5.74 4.42
CA GLY A 142 -15.41 5.50 4.74
C GLY A 142 -14.89 4.19 4.14
N GLY A 143 -15.60 3.08 4.32
CA GLY A 143 -15.23 1.79 3.76
C GLY A 143 -15.24 1.77 2.22
N GLN A 144 -16.17 2.48 1.58
CA GLN A 144 -16.17 2.65 0.13
C GLN A 144 -14.96 3.45 -0.36
N LYS A 145 -14.62 4.56 0.31
CA LYS A 145 -13.41 5.35 0.00
C LYS A 145 -12.15 4.49 0.11
N GLN A 146 -12.06 3.67 1.15
CA GLN A 146 -10.90 2.79 1.34
C GLN A 146 -10.80 1.74 0.24
N ARG A 147 -11.91 1.12 -0.15
CA ARG A 147 -11.91 0.17 -1.27
C ARG A 147 -11.54 0.83 -2.60
N VAL A 148 -11.95 2.08 -2.83
CA VAL A 148 -11.49 2.86 -4.00
C VAL A 148 -9.99 3.16 -3.92
N ALA A 149 -9.46 3.48 -2.73
CA ALA A 149 -8.01 3.69 -2.54
C ALA A 149 -7.21 2.41 -2.84
N ILE A 150 -7.73 1.25 -2.44
CA ILE A 150 -7.15 -0.06 -2.79
C ILE A 150 -7.18 -0.28 -4.31
N ALA A 151 -8.33 -0.07 -4.98
CA ALA A 151 -8.45 -0.21 -6.43
C ALA A 151 -7.50 0.73 -7.18
N ARG A 152 -7.35 1.97 -6.71
CA ARG A 152 -6.41 2.94 -7.27
C ARG A 152 -4.97 2.44 -7.18
N ALA A 153 -4.57 1.89 -6.03
CA ALA A 153 -3.24 1.33 -5.86
C ALA A 153 -3.01 0.11 -6.76
N LEU A 154 -3.97 -0.81 -6.84
CA LEU A 154 -3.94 -1.97 -7.74
C LEU A 154 -3.86 -1.58 -9.22
N SER A 155 -4.50 -0.48 -9.62
CA SER A 155 -4.53 -0.02 -11.01
C SER A 155 -3.17 0.43 -11.54
N MET A 156 -2.20 0.67 -10.65
CA MET A 156 -0.80 0.92 -11.02
C MET A 156 -0.01 -0.37 -11.32
N ASP A 157 -0.64 -1.54 -11.14
CA ASP A 157 -0.03 -2.87 -11.35
C ASP A 157 1.25 -3.07 -10.50
N PRO A 158 1.16 -2.87 -9.18
CA PRO A 158 2.31 -2.90 -8.30
C PRO A 158 2.77 -4.33 -7.99
N ASP A 159 4.07 -4.50 -7.77
CA ASP A 159 4.65 -5.77 -7.30
C ASP A 159 4.35 -6.02 -5.81
N VAL A 160 4.19 -4.96 -5.03
CA VAL A 160 3.93 -5.00 -3.58
C VAL A 160 2.88 -3.96 -3.20
N LEU A 161 1.91 -4.34 -2.36
CA LEU A 161 0.99 -3.42 -1.71
C LEU A 161 1.38 -3.19 -0.24
N LEU A 162 1.51 -1.93 0.13
CA LEU A 162 1.77 -1.48 1.49
C LEU A 162 0.47 -0.91 2.08
N PHE A 163 0.05 -1.40 3.24
CA PHE A 163 -1.15 -0.95 3.95
C PHE A 163 -0.78 -0.30 5.29
N ASP A 164 -1.03 0.99 5.43
CA ASP A 164 -0.77 1.76 6.64
C ASP A 164 -2.08 1.94 7.42
N GLU A 165 -2.38 1.02 8.33
CA GLU A 165 -3.58 1.01 9.20
C GLU A 165 -4.88 1.27 8.41
N PRO A 166 -5.24 0.44 7.42
CA PRO A 166 -6.30 0.72 6.45
C PRO A 166 -7.72 0.79 7.04
N THR A 167 -7.91 0.35 8.28
CA THR A 167 -9.22 0.33 8.97
C THR A 167 -9.33 1.35 10.09
N SER A 168 -8.22 1.95 10.54
CA SER A 168 -8.20 2.80 11.75
C SER A 168 -9.03 4.09 11.65
N ALA A 169 -9.36 4.55 10.42
CA ALA A 169 -10.21 5.73 10.19
C ALA A 169 -11.66 5.37 9.85
N LEU A 170 -12.07 4.10 10.07
CA LEU A 170 -13.40 3.60 9.71
C LEU A 170 -14.27 3.38 10.95
N ASP A 171 -15.56 3.57 10.76
CA ASP A 171 -16.55 3.11 11.71
C ASP A 171 -16.55 1.56 11.79
N PRO A 172 -16.77 0.96 12.96
CA PRO A 172 -16.68 -0.50 13.16
C PRO A 172 -17.52 -1.32 12.16
N GLU A 173 -18.69 -0.81 11.77
CA GLU A 173 -19.59 -1.46 10.81
C GLU A 173 -18.99 -1.58 9.41
N MET A 174 -18.01 -0.72 9.06
CA MET A 174 -17.38 -0.68 7.74
C MET A 174 -16.07 -1.47 7.67
N VAL A 175 -15.48 -1.83 8.79
CA VAL A 175 -14.19 -2.53 8.88
C VAL A 175 -14.25 -3.88 8.17
N GLY A 176 -15.31 -4.66 8.42
CA GLY A 176 -15.46 -6.02 7.88
C GLY A 176 -15.38 -6.12 6.35
N GLU A 177 -15.99 -5.15 5.63
CA GLU A 177 -15.96 -5.15 4.16
C GLU A 177 -14.55 -4.87 3.60
N VAL A 178 -13.80 -3.99 4.26
CA VAL A 178 -12.41 -3.67 3.86
C VAL A 178 -11.49 -4.85 4.14
N LEU A 179 -11.59 -5.47 5.33
CA LEU A 179 -10.82 -6.65 5.68
C LEU A 179 -11.11 -7.84 4.76
N LYS A 180 -12.39 -8.06 4.40
CA LYS A 180 -12.79 -9.07 3.40
C LYS A 180 -12.14 -8.81 2.05
N THR A 181 -12.10 -7.56 1.61
CA THR A 181 -11.45 -7.17 0.35
C THR A 181 -9.94 -7.48 0.40
N MET A 182 -9.27 -7.13 1.50
CA MET A 182 -7.85 -7.41 1.68
C MET A 182 -7.56 -8.90 1.76
N LYS A 183 -8.41 -9.68 2.44
CA LYS A 183 -8.31 -11.16 2.50
C LYS A 183 -8.41 -11.78 1.11
N ASN A 184 -9.35 -11.32 0.29
CA ASN A 184 -9.48 -11.79 -1.09
C ASN A 184 -8.21 -11.47 -1.91
N LEU A 185 -7.61 -10.30 -1.73
CA LEU A 185 -6.37 -9.93 -2.41
C LEU A 185 -5.18 -10.80 -1.97
N ALA A 186 -5.05 -11.10 -0.68
CA ALA A 186 -4.02 -11.99 -0.15
C ALA A 186 -4.07 -13.37 -0.85
N HIS A 187 -5.27 -13.92 -1.07
CA HIS A 187 -5.45 -15.19 -1.78
C HIS A 187 -5.09 -15.18 -3.27
N THR A 188 -4.87 -14.00 -3.87
CA THR A 188 -4.41 -13.91 -5.27
C THR A 188 -2.90 -14.10 -5.43
N GLY A 189 -2.15 -14.25 -4.35
CA GLY A 189 -0.68 -14.33 -4.37
C GLY A 189 0.00 -12.96 -4.52
N LEU A 190 -0.72 -11.87 -4.26
CA LEU A 190 -0.16 -10.52 -4.24
C LEU A 190 0.74 -10.33 -3.01
N THR A 191 1.93 -9.79 -3.22
CA THR A 191 2.84 -9.46 -2.11
C THR A 191 2.28 -8.29 -1.31
N MET A 192 2.14 -8.44 0.00
CA MET A 192 1.55 -7.42 0.85
C MET A 192 2.38 -7.19 2.12
N VAL A 193 2.52 -5.94 2.52
CA VAL A 193 3.04 -5.55 3.84
C VAL A 193 1.97 -4.72 4.53
N ILE A 194 1.48 -5.20 5.67
CA ILE A 194 0.28 -4.66 6.31
C ILE A 194 0.63 -4.21 7.74
N VAL A 195 0.41 -2.94 8.04
CA VAL A 195 0.36 -2.46 9.43
C VAL A 195 -1.11 -2.44 9.85
N THR A 196 -1.45 -3.16 10.90
CA THR A 196 -2.82 -3.24 11.41
C THR A 196 -2.87 -3.51 12.91
N HIS A 197 -4.00 -3.18 13.52
CA HIS A 197 -4.39 -3.55 14.87
C HIS A 197 -5.44 -4.68 14.89
N GLU A 198 -5.88 -5.15 13.71
CA GLU A 198 -6.86 -6.23 13.55
C GLU A 198 -6.18 -7.60 13.70
N MET A 199 -6.08 -8.10 14.93
CA MET A 199 -5.30 -9.31 15.26
C MET A 199 -5.87 -10.58 14.63
N GLU A 200 -7.19 -10.72 14.57
CA GLU A 200 -7.83 -11.89 13.93
C GLU A 200 -7.55 -11.90 12.43
N PHE A 201 -7.68 -10.75 11.78
CA PHE A 201 -7.34 -10.61 10.38
C PHE A 201 -5.86 -10.92 10.12
N ALA A 202 -4.94 -10.38 10.93
CA ALA A 202 -3.52 -10.65 10.81
C ALA A 202 -3.23 -12.16 10.87
N ARG A 203 -3.82 -12.86 11.84
CA ARG A 203 -3.67 -14.32 12.00
C ARG A 203 -4.20 -15.11 10.78
N ASP A 204 -5.30 -14.62 10.17
CA ASP A 204 -5.99 -15.32 9.09
C ASP A 204 -5.28 -15.18 7.73
N VAL A 205 -4.55 -14.08 7.49
CA VAL A 205 -4.04 -13.77 6.16
C VAL A 205 -2.51 -13.76 6.06
N SER A 206 -1.80 -13.66 7.19
CA SER A 206 -0.35 -13.47 7.16
C SER A 206 0.40 -14.78 7.06
N ASP A 207 1.37 -14.81 6.17
CA ASP A 207 2.40 -15.86 6.16
C ASP A 207 3.39 -15.65 7.31
N ARG A 208 3.59 -14.38 7.70
CA ARG A 208 4.49 -13.98 8.78
C ARG A 208 4.00 -12.71 9.47
N VAL A 209 4.13 -12.69 10.80
CA VAL A 209 3.85 -11.54 11.66
C VAL A 209 5.16 -11.09 12.34
N ILE A 210 5.40 -9.78 12.36
CA ILE A 210 6.60 -9.14 12.92
C ILE A 210 6.19 -8.14 14.01
#